data_0dce9e9ad9002f8b279315cdf3439bad
#
_entry.id   0dce9e9ad9002f8b279315cdf3439bad
#
_cell.length_a   1.000
_cell.length_b   1.000
_cell.length_c   1.000
_cell.angle_alpha   90.00
_cell.angle_beta   90.00
_cell.angle_gamma   90.00
#
_symmetry.space_group_name_H-M   'P 1'
#
loop_
_entity.id
_entity.type
_entity.pdbx_description
1 polymer ?
#
loop_
_entity_poly.entity_id
_entity_poly.type
_entity_poly.pdbx_seq_one_letter_code
_entity_poly.pdbx_strand_id
1 'polypeptide(L)'
;TYIETPQAVSPVFLEVKSKDEEGIGHKFRLVATSQAIINLMTDGTVDHQIQDPDLVQEIQRLRKRYGHRLEPRMFIYYDRLSLKEKKSIQGYPYQKIRVTIDQNLVFRDQAVSLFHGKKGEPLLEDDFVIMEIKAPGQEPQWLKDILEKYGLVKQKFSKYSCAYHKSQGLD
;
A
#
# COMPACT_ATOMS: atom_id res chain seq x y z
N THR A 1 -3.19 5.32 -5.51
CA THR A 1 -3.07 6.05 -6.79
C THR A 1 -1.62 6.26 -7.18
N TYR A 2 -1.34 6.50 -8.46
CA TYR A 2 -0.04 6.94 -8.98
C TYR A 2 -0.10 8.42 -9.42
N ILE A 3 -1.20 9.08 -9.20
CA ILE A 3 -1.41 10.50 -9.48
C ILE A 3 -1.09 11.25 -8.19
N GLU A 4 -0.22 12.25 -8.28
CA GLU A 4 0.26 13.02 -7.13
C GLU A 4 -0.88 13.76 -6.41
N THR A 5 -1.76 14.38 -7.18
CA THR A 5 -2.97 15.05 -6.65
C THR A 5 -4.16 14.65 -7.52
N PRO A 6 -4.87 13.55 -7.19
CA PRO A 6 -6.02 13.12 -7.95
C PRO A 6 -7.19 14.09 -7.79
N GLN A 7 -8.05 14.08 -8.78
CA GLN A 7 -9.35 14.75 -8.77
C GLN A 7 -10.48 13.73 -8.58
N ALA A 8 -11.71 14.18 -8.37
CA ALA A 8 -12.87 13.31 -8.14
C ALA A 8 -13.04 12.21 -9.21
N VAL A 9 -12.72 12.53 -10.48
CA VAL A 9 -12.82 11.62 -11.62
C VAL A 9 -11.54 10.81 -11.88
N SER A 10 -10.47 11.06 -11.14
CA SER A 10 -9.21 10.32 -11.31
C SER A 10 -9.36 8.86 -10.87
N PRO A 11 -8.79 7.90 -11.63
CA PRO A 11 -8.79 6.51 -11.23
C PRO A 11 -7.89 6.29 -10.02
N VAL A 12 -8.40 5.62 -9.01
CA VAL A 12 -7.66 5.22 -7.82
C VAL A 12 -7.89 3.74 -7.53
N PHE A 13 -7.01 3.16 -6.73
CA PHE A 13 -7.15 1.78 -6.27
C PHE A 13 -7.78 1.75 -4.89
N LEU A 14 -8.84 0.97 -4.72
CA LEU A 14 -9.29 0.52 -3.41
C LEU A 14 -8.72 -0.88 -3.18
N GLU A 15 -7.94 -1.04 -2.13
CA GLU A 15 -7.42 -2.33 -1.70
C GLU A 15 -7.95 -2.66 -0.31
N VAL A 16 -8.57 -3.81 -0.18
CA VAL A 16 -8.91 -4.40 1.12
C VAL A 16 -7.95 -5.54 1.40
N LYS A 17 -7.36 -5.52 2.58
CA LYS A 17 -6.53 -6.61 3.08
C LYS A 17 -7.16 -7.14 4.35
N SER A 18 -7.59 -8.37 4.32
CA SER A 18 -8.15 -9.07 5.47
C SER A 18 -7.36 -10.35 5.74
N LYS A 19 -7.55 -10.91 6.92
CA LYS A 19 -7.12 -12.26 7.25
C LYS A 19 -8.37 -13.04 7.66
N ASP A 20 -8.46 -14.28 7.21
CA ASP A 20 -9.48 -15.20 7.69
C ASP A 20 -9.16 -15.74 9.10
N GLU A 21 -10.01 -16.62 9.60
CA GLU A 21 -9.85 -17.23 10.91
C GLU A 21 -8.61 -18.14 11.00
N GLU A 22 -8.14 -18.63 9.86
CA GLU A 22 -6.92 -19.45 9.74
C GLU A 22 -5.65 -18.59 9.61
N GLY A 23 -5.80 -17.25 9.55
CA GLY A 23 -4.71 -16.29 9.40
C GLY A 23 -4.21 -16.11 7.97
N ILE A 24 -4.91 -16.70 6.98
CA ILE A 24 -4.59 -16.57 5.57
C ILE A 24 -4.97 -15.15 5.10
N GLY A 25 -4.03 -14.48 4.46
CA GLY A 25 -4.23 -13.12 3.95
C GLY A 25 -4.99 -13.08 2.64
N HIS A 26 -6.10 -12.36 2.62
CA HIS A 26 -6.87 -12.05 1.42
C HIS A 26 -6.63 -10.61 0.98
N LYS A 27 -6.58 -10.39 -0.32
CA LYS A 27 -6.40 -9.08 -0.91
C LYS A 27 -7.37 -8.88 -2.06
N PHE A 28 -8.28 -7.96 -1.88
CA PHE A 28 -9.19 -7.47 -2.93
C PHE A 28 -8.65 -6.15 -3.49
N ARG A 29 -8.78 -5.95 -4.78
CA ARG A 29 -8.38 -4.70 -5.43
C ARG A 29 -9.39 -4.30 -6.50
N LEU A 30 -9.87 -3.08 -6.41
CA LEU A 30 -10.74 -2.43 -7.37
C LEU A 30 -10.09 -1.17 -7.92
N VAL A 31 -10.39 -0.83 -9.17
CA VAL A 31 -10.06 0.46 -9.78
C VAL A 31 -11.37 1.15 -10.13
N ALA A 32 -11.57 2.35 -9.61
CA ALA A 32 -12.71 3.19 -9.93
C ALA A 32 -12.32 4.67 -9.76
N THR A 33 -13.23 5.59 -10.05
CA THR A 33 -13.00 7.00 -9.76
C THR A 33 -12.91 7.24 -8.26
N SER A 34 -12.16 8.26 -7.86
CA SER A 34 -12.04 8.65 -6.44
C SER A 34 -13.41 8.86 -5.80
N GLN A 35 -14.33 9.52 -6.53
CA GLN A 35 -15.67 9.80 -6.02
C GLN A 35 -16.49 8.52 -5.80
N ALA A 36 -16.46 7.58 -6.75
CA ALA A 36 -17.16 6.30 -6.61
C ALA A 36 -16.69 5.51 -5.39
N ILE A 37 -15.37 5.49 -5.14
CA ILE A 37 -14.80 4.83 -3.98
C ILE A 37 -15.18 5.54 -2.68
N ILE A 38 -15.13 6.87 -2.64
CA ILE A 38 -15.56 7.65 -1.46
C ILE A 38 -17.01 7.34 -1.12
N ASN A 39 -17.91 7.38 -2.09
CA ASN A 39 -19.33 7.09 -1.88
C ASN A 39 -19.54 5.67 -1.34
N LEU A 40 -18.88 4.67 -1.92
CA LEU A 40 -18.95 3.30 -1.41
C LEU A 40 -18.49 3.20 0.05
N MET A 41 -17.42 3.89 0.43
CA MET A 41 -16.86 3.84 1.78
C MET A 41 -17.71 4.61 2.80
N THR A 42 -18.29 5.73 2.42
CA THR A 42 -19.01 6.64 3.34
C THR A 42 -20.48 6.28 3.49
N ASP A 43 -21.23 6.17 2.42
CA ASP A 43 -22.69 5.91 2.45
C ASP A 43 -23.10 4.54 1.91
N GLY A 44 -22.17 3.82 1.25
CA GLY A 44 -22.40 2.49 0.69
C GLY A 44 -22.99 2.50 -0.71
N THR A 45 -23.04 3.65 -1.36
CA THR A 45 -23.51 3.76 -2.74
C THR A 45 -22.55 3.01 -3.67
N VAL A 46 -23.10 2.07 -4.42
CA VAL A 46 -22.34 1.27 -5.41
C VAL A 46 -22.50 1.92 -6.78
N ASP A 47 -21.44 2.51 -7.29
CA ASP A 47 -21.40 3.06 -8.64
C ASP A 47 -21.35 1.94 -9.68
N HIS A 48 -21.92 2.17 -10.88
CA HIS A 48 -21.92 1.20 -11.99
C HIS A 48 -20.52 0.75 -12.45
N GLN A 49 -19.49 1.53 -12.18
CA GLN A 49 -18.08 1.17 -12.44
C GLN A 49 -17.57 0.06 -11.51
N ILE A 50 -18.26 -0.17 -10.39
CA ILE A 50 -17.85 -1.14 -9.36
C ILE A 50 -18.57 -2.47 -9.67
N GLN A 51 -17.86 -3.35 -10.37
CA GLN A 51 -18.40 -4.65 -10.84
C GLN A 51 -17.84 -5.86 -10.07
N ASP A 52 -17.29 -5.64 -8.86
CA ASP A 52 -16.74 -6.68 -8.00
C ASP A 52 -17.68 -6.90 -6.79
N PRO A 53 -18.59 -7.88 -6.85
CA PRO A 53 -19.57 -8.11 -5.79
C PRO A 53 -18.93 -8.58 -4.48
N ASP A 54 -17.83 -9.34 -4.55
CA ASP A 54 -17.14 -9.84 -3.36
C ASP A 54 -16.49 -8.71 -2.60
N LEU A 55 -15.85 -7.77 -3.32
CA LEU A 55 -15.29 -6.57 -2.71
C LEU A 55 -16.39 -5.68 -2.11
N VAL A 56 -17.50 -5.48 -2.81
CA VAL A 56 -18.64 -4.70 -2.31
C VAL A 56 -19.17 -5.33 -1.02
N GLN A 57 -19.33 -6.65 -1.00
CA GLN A 57 -19.79 -7.35 0.19
C GLN A 57 -18.82 -7.19 1.37
N GLU A 58 -17.52 -7.28 1.11
CA GLU A 58 -16.49 -7.09 2.15
C GLU A 58 -16.52 -5.66 2.70
N ILE A 59 -16.64 -4.64 1.85
CA ILE A 59 -16.78 -3.25 2.29
C ILE A 59 -18.05 -3.07 3.13
N GLN A 60 -19.17 -3.66 2.73
CA GLN A 60 -20.42 -3.58 3.49
C GLN A 60 -20.30 -4.24 4.87
N ARG A 61 -19.57 -5.38 4.98
CA ARG A 61 -19.25 -6.02 6.26
C ARG A 61 -18.42 -5.10 7.15
N LEU A 62 -17.37 -4.48 6.59
CA LEU A 62 -16.54 -3.54 7.32
C LEU A 62 -17.33 -2.32 7.78
N ARG A 63 -18.18 -1.76 6.93
CA ARG A 63 -19.05 -0.64 7.29
C ARG A 63 -19.99 -1.01 8.44
N LYS A 64 -20.64 -2.17 8.36
CA LYS A 64 -21.50 -2.68 9.45
C LYS A 64 -20.73 -2.85 10.76
N ARG A 65 -19.49 -3.35 10.70
CA ARG A 65 -18.64 -3.59 11.86
C ARG A 65 -18.17 -2.30 12.52
N TYR A 66 -17.88 -1.25 11.73
CA TYR A 66 -17.26 -0.01 12.19
C TYR A 66 -18.19 1.23 12.16
N GLY A 67 -19.50 1.04 12.23
CA GLY A 67 -20.47 2.13 12.40
C GLY A 67 -21.03 2.70 11.11
N HIS A 68 -21.10 1.90 10.05
CA HIS A 68 -21.73 2.21 8.76
C HIS A 68 -21.05 3.29 7.92
N ARG A 69 -19.95 3.87 8.39
CA ARG A 69 -19.15 4.84 7.66
C ARG A 69 -17.67 4.54 7.87
N LEU A 70 -16.93 4.36 6.79
CA LEU A 70 -15.49 4.21 6.83
C LEU A 70 -14.84 5.53 6.42
N GLU A 71 -13.96 6.01 7.27
CA GLU A 71 -13.24 7.27 7.05
C GLU A 71 -11.74 7.03 6.97
N PRO A 72 -11.04 7.78 6.11
CA PRO A 72 -9.58 7.71 6.08
C PRO A 72 -9.00 8.25 7.39
N ARG A 73 -8.01 7.55 7.93
CA ARG A 73 -7.35 7.91 9.19
C ARG A 73 -5.93 8.41 8.99
N MET A 74 -5.29 8.02 7.88
CA MET A 74 -3.91 8.36 7.62
C MET A 74 -3.69 8.54 6.11
N PHE A 75 -3.06 9.62 5.72
CA PHE A 75 -2.51 9.81 4.40
C PHE A 75 -1.01 9.48 4.46
N ILE A 76 -0.53 8.69 3.49
CA ILE A 76 0.89 8.36 3.36
C ILE A 76 1.28 8.53 1.89
N TYR A 77 2.31 9.31 1.67
CA TYR A 77 2.90 9.51 0.35
C TYR A 77 4.38 9.08 0.38
N TYR A 78 4.85 8.58 -0.73
CA TYR A 78 6.27 8.26 -0.94
C TYR A 78 6.57 8.18 -2.43
N ASP A 79 7.81 8.45 -2.79
CA ASP A 79 8.34 8.18 -4.12
C ASP A 79 8.83 6.74 -4.18
N ARG A 80 8.52 6.02 -5.28
CA ARG A 80 8.87 4.61 -5.42
C ARG A 80 9.66 4.33 -6.69
N LEU A 81 10.85 3.80 -6.54
CA LEU A 81 11.56 3.08 -7.59
C LEU A 81 11.15 1.61 -7.55
N SER A 82 10.76 1.05 -8.70
CA SER A 82 10.39 -0.36 -8.82
C SER A 82 11.26 -1.06 -9.84
N LEU A 83 11.99 -2.06 -9.40
CA LEU A 83 12.86 -2.89 -10.21
C LEU A 83 12.25 -4.29 -10.33
N LYS A 84 12.32 -4.85 -11.53
CA LYS A 84 11.86 -6.22 -11.82
C LYS A 84 13.00 -6.99 -12.47
N GLU A 85 13.08 -8.27 -12.14
CA GLU A 85 13.98 -9.19 -12.80
C GLU A 85 13.71 -9.25 -14.32
N LYS A 86 14.75 -9.29 -15.13
CA LYS A 86 14.64 -9.49 -16.58
C LYS A 86 14.29 -10.95 -16.87
N LYS A 87 13.36 -11.17 -17.80
CA LYS A 87 12.83 -12.50 -18.13
C LYS A 87 13.84 -13.47 -18.78
N SER A 88 14.94 -12.98 -19.30
CA SER A 88 15.92 -13.82 -19.98
C SER A 88 17.35 -13.36 -19.65
N ILE A 89 17.93 -13.97 -18.65
CA ILE A 89 19.38 -13.98 -18.44
C ILE A 89 19.82 -15.42 -18.72
N GLN A 90 20.65 -15.61 -19.73
CA GLN A 90 21.13 -16.94 -20.10
C GLN A 90 21.80 -17.62 -18.88
N GLY A 91 21.36 -18.83 -18.55
CA GLY A 91 21.87 -19.59 -17.41
C GLY A 91 21.19 -19.35 -16.07
N TYR A 92 20.23 -18.40 -15.98
CA TYR A 92 19.50 -18.15 -14.73
C TYR A 92 17.99 -18.31 -14.93
N PRO A 93 17.32 -19.16 -14.14
CA PRO A 93 15.89 -19.32 -14.20
C PRO A 93 15.18 -18.03 -13.72
N TYR A 94 14.15 -17.59 -14.44
CA TYR A 94 13.34 -16.43 -14.06
C TYR A 94 12.54 -16.69 -12.78
N GLN A 95 12.84 -15.95 -11.72
CA GLN A 95 12.26 -16.14 -10.38
C GLN A 95 11.21 -15.11 -9.99
N LYS A 96 10.85 -14.21 -10.90
CA LYS A 96 9.85 -13.14 -10.65
C LYS A 96 10.21 -12.20 -9.48
N ILE A 97 11.49 -12.00 -9.22
CA ILE A 97 11.94 -11.10 -8.16
C ILE A 97 11.56 -9.66 -8.48
N ARG A 98 11.08 -8.98 -7.46
CA ARG A 98 10.81 -7.55 -7.52
C ARG A 98 11.40 -6.87 -6.29
N VAL A 99 12.12 -5.78 -6.54
CA VAL A 99 12.64 -4.89 -5.50
C VAL A 99 11.98 -3.54 -5.66
N THR A 100 11.48 -2.98 -4.57
CA THR A 100 11.00 -1.60 -4.54
C THR A 100 11.77 -0.82 -3.50
N ILE A 101 12.10 0.43 -3.83
CA ILE A 101 12.75 1.38 -2.92
C ILE A 101 11.80 2.56 -2.76
N ASP A 102 11.33 2.77 -1.54
CA ASP A 102 10.48 3.88 -1.17
C ASP A 102 11.29 4.93 -0.44
N GLN A 103 11.21 6.17 -0.88
CA GLN A 103 11.93 7.33 -0.37
C GLN A 103 11.01 8.54 -0.24
N ASN A 104 11.45 9.58 0.43
CA ASN A 104 10.67 10.80 0.66
C ASN A 104 9.30 10.50 1.26
N LEU A 105 9.29 9.63 2.29
CA LEU A 105 8.04 9.22 2.92
C LEU A 105 7.51 10.35 3.78
N VAL A 106 6.25 10.73 3.54
CA VAL A 106 5.53 11.69 4.37
C VAL A 106 4.18 11.13 4.80
N PHE A 107 3.68 11.59 5.94
CA PHE A 107 2.36 11.24 6.44
C PHE A 107 1.62 12.47 6.96
N ARG A 108 0.30 12.35 7.09
CA ARG A 108 -0.56 13.27 7.84
C ARG A 108 -1.82 12.56 8.31
N ASP A 109 -2.30 12.92 9.47
CA ASP A 109 -3.53 12.42 10.10
C ASP A 109 -4.68 13.43 10.01
N GLN A 110 -4.39 14.66 9.56
CA GLN A 110 -5.37 15.68 9.25
C GLN A 110 -5.40 15.97 7.75
N ALA A 111 -6.53 16.44 7.23
CA ALA A 111 -6.70 16.66 5.81
C ALA A 111 -6.28 15.43 4.96
N VAL A 112 -6.66 14.26 5.42
CA VAL A 112 -6.21 12.95 4.89
C VAL A 112 -6.74 12.63 3.48
N SER A 113 -7.48 13.53 2.87
CA SER A 113 -7.95 13.38 1.50
C SER A 113 -6.79 13.32 0.49
N LEU A 114 -6.91 12.47 -0.51
CA LEU A 114 -5.98 12.39 -1.65
C LEU A 114 -5.91 13.69 -2.47
N PHE A 115 -6.92 14.56 -2.35
CA PHE A 115 -7.03 15.80 -3.12
C PHE A 115 -6.14 16.95 -2.58
N HIS A 116 -5.54 16.78 -1.41
CA HIS A 116 -4.71 17.81 -0.77
C HIS A 116 -3.20 17.71 -1.11
N GLY A 117 -2.86 16.99 -2.18
CA GLY A 117 -1.47 16.83 -2.62
C GLY A 117 -0.62 16.01 -1.65
N LYS A 118 0.70 16.09 -1.84
CA LYS A 118 1.69 15.25 -1.15
C LYS A 118 2.27 15.83 0.15
N LYS A 119 1.78 16.95 0.62
CA LYS A 119 2.30 17.58 1.85
C LYS A 119 2.03 16.72 3.08
N GLY A 120 2.98 16.69 4.00
CA GLY A 120 2.91 15.95 5.25
C GLY A 120 4.19 16.09 6.04
N GLU A 121 4.23 15.45 7.21
CA GLU A 121 5.43 15.35 8.05
C GLU A 121 6.31 14.19 7.58
N PRO A 122 7.63 14.27 7.69
CA PRO A 122 8.52 13.15 7.36
C PRO A 122 8.19 11.91 8.20
N LEU A 123 8.03 10.76 7.54
CA LEU A 123 7.79 9.49 8.24
C LEU A 123 9.08 8.88 8.77
N LEU A 124 10.16 9.04 8.03
CA LEU A 124 11.50 8.58 8.40
C LEU A 124 12.44 9.79 8.51
N GLU A 125 13.55 9.61 9.21
CA GLU A 125 14.65 10.56 9.18
C GLU A 125 15.21 10.71 7.77
N ASP A 126 15.87 11.82 7.50
CA ASP A 126 16.54 12.06 6.23
C ASP A 126 17.55 10.92 5.96
N ASP A 127 17.71 10.56 4.69
CA ASP A 127 18.57 9.47 4.21
C ASP A 127 18.07 8.03 4.45
N PHE A 128 16.98 7.82 5.19
CA PHE A 128 16.39 6.49 5.29
C PHE A 128 15.44 6.18 4.12
N VAL A 129 15.57 4.97 3.59
CA VAL A 129 14.69 4.43 2.56
C VAL A 129 14.14 3.07 3.00
N ILE A 130 13.00 2.69 2.46
CA ILE A 130 12.46 1.35 2.68
C ILE A 130 12.68 0.52 1.42
N MET A 131 13.49 -0.50 1.53
CA MET A 131 13.64 -1.51 0.49
C MET A 131 12.73 -2.71 0.79
N GLU A 132 11.84 -3.04 -0.14
CA GLU A 132 11.00 -4.24 -0.07
C GLU A 132 11.39 -5.19 -1.19
N ILE A 133 11.74 -6.42 -0.84
CA ILE A 133 12.10 -7.49 -1.76
C ILE A 133 10.99 -8.53 -1.76
N LYS A 134 10.48 -8.84 -2.95
CA LYS A 134 9.52 -9.95 -3.17
C LYS A 134 10.18 -10.99 -4.05
N ALA A 135 10.52 -12.12 -3.44
CA ALA A 135 11.05 -13.31 -4.10
C ALA A 135 10.04 -14.46 -3.87
N PRO A 136 9.23 -14.85 -4.86
CA PRO A 136 8.35 -15.99 -4.74
C PRO A 136 9.19 -17.28 -4.63
N GLY A 137 9.03 -18.03 -3.55
CA GLY A 137 9.81 -19.23 -3.27
C GLY A 137 11.09 -18.95 -2.49
N GLN A 138 12.15 -19.72 -2.76
CA GLN A 138 13.44 -19.54 -2.10
C GLN A 138 14.19 -18.34 -2.70
N GLU A 139 14.79 -17.54 -1.84
CA GLU A 139 15.68 -16.46 -2.27
C GLU A 139 16.90 -17.05 -2.99
N PRO A 140 17.24 -16.58 -4.20
CA PRO A 140 18.39 -17.09 -4.93
C PRO A 140 19.71 -16.71 -4.25
N GLN A 141 20.73 -17.52 -4.48
CA GLN A 141 22.03 -17.32 -3.83
C GLN A 141 22.62 -15.94 -4.09
N TRP A 142 22.58 -15.46 -5.34
CA TRP A 142 23.09 -14.14 -5.69
C TRP A 142 22.43 -12.99 -4.86
N LEU A 143 21.12 -13.13 -4.52
CA LEU A 143 20.44 -12.15 -3.71
C LEU A 143 20.90 -12.21 -2.25
N LYS A 144 21.07 -13.42 -1.71
CA LYS A 144 21.60 -13.60 -0.36
C LYS A 144 23.00 -13.03 -0.23
N ASP A 145 23.87 -13.30 -1.21
CA ASP A 145 25.25 -12.80 -1.23
C ASP A 145 25.29 -11.26 -1.24
N ILE A 146 24.36 -10.62 -1.96
CA ILE A 146 24.25 -9.15 -1.97
C ILE A 146 23.78 -8.65 -0.60
N LEU A 147 22.72 -9.24 -0.03
CA LEU A 147 22.20 -8.81 1.26
C LEU A 147 23.26 -8.96 2.37
N GLU A 148 23.98 -10.06 2.39
CA GLU A 148 25.09 -10.33 3.31
C GLU A 148 26.24 -9.35 3.11
N LYS A 149 26.68 -9.15 1.87
CA LYS A 149 27.76 -8.22 1.52
C LYS A 149 27.53 -6.81 2.07
N TYR A 150 26.28 -6.35 2.06
CA TYR A 150 25.90 -5.01 2.53
C TYR A 150 25.33 -5.00 3.96
N GLY A 151 25.38 -6.12 4.67
CA GLY A 151 24.89 -6.25 6.04
C GLY A 151 23.39 -5.96 6.19
N LEU A 152 22.60 -6.20 5.15
CA LEU A 152 21.17 -5.89 5.15
C LEU A 152 20.39 -7.00 5.87
N VAL A 153 19.71 -6.60 6.94
CA VAL A 153 18.91 -7.51 7.77
C VAL A 153 17.43 -7.20 7.59
N LYS A 154 16.65 -8.27 7.40
CA LYS A 154 15.19 -8.14 7.26
C LYS A 154 14.56 -7.61 8.54
N GLN A 155 13.76 -6.56 8.40
CA GLN A 155 13.00 -5.98 9.49
C GLN A 155 11.50 -5.99 9.19
N LYS A 156 10.68 -6.05 10.24
CA LYS A 156 9.24 -5.84 10.12
C LYS A 156 8.97 -4.34 10.10
N PHE A 157 8.39 -3.84 9.03
CA PHE A 157 8.03 -2.44 8.91
C PHE A 157 6.63 -2.28 8.32
N SER A 158 5.83 -1.44 8.92
CA SER A 158 4.52 -1.03 8.41
C SER A 158 4.47 0.49 8.37
N LYS A 159 4.38 1.06 7.16
CA LYS A 159 4.23 2.51 6.97
C LYS A 159 3.06 3.08 7.77
N TYR A 160 1.91 2.37 7.75
CA TYR A 160 0.73 2.80 8.48
C TYR A 160 0.95 2.80 9.99
N SER A 161 1.51 1.71 10.55
CA SER A 161 1.75 1.63 12.00
C SER A 161 2.75 2.70 12.44
N CYS A 162 3.84 2.88 11.69
CA CYS A 162 4.83 3.92 11.99
C CYS A 162 4.20 5.32 11.95
N ALA A 163 3.44 5.64 10.90
CA ALA A 163 2.76 6.93 10.77
C ALA A 163 1.74 7.15 11.90
N TYR A 164 1.00 6.10 12.27
CA TYR A 164 0.03 6.17 13.35
C TYR A 164 0.70 6.41 14.71
N HIS A 165 1.78 5.68 15.03
CA HIS A 165 2.53 5.90 16.28
C HIS A 165 3.08 7.32 16.36
N LYS A 166 3.73 7.80 15.30
CA LYS A 166 4.20 9.19 15.23
C LYS A 166 3.09 10.21 15.43
N SER A 167 1.93 10.02 14.79
CA SER A 167 0.78 10.93 14.95
C SER A 167 0.22 10.96 16.38
N GLN A 168 0.49 9.92 17.18
CA GLN A 168 0.09 9.83 18.59
C GLN A 168 1.22 10.24 19.55
N GLY A 169 2.39 10.62 19.04
CA GLY A 169 3.58 10.92 19.88
C GLY A 169 4.13 9.69 20.62
N LEU A 170 3.98 8.52 20.02
CA LEU A 170 4.43 7.22 20.55
C LEU A 170 5.70 6.78 19.79
N ASP A 171 6.79 7.54 19.89
CA ASP A 171 8.11 7.20 19.33
C ASP A 171 8.92 6.31 20.27
#